data_99616b9e69fc9bb75ebe0e424c59fa0c
#
_entry.id   99616b9e69fc9bb75ebe0e424c59fa0c
#
_cell.length_a   1.000
_cell.length_b   1.000
_cell.length_c   1.000
_cell.angle_alpha   90.00
_cell.angle_beta   90.00
_cell.angle_gamma   90.00
#
_symmetry.space_group_name_H-M   'P 1'
#
loop_
_entity.id
_entity.type
_entity.pdbx_description
1 polymer ?
#
loop_
_entity_poly.entity_id
_entity_poly.type
_entity_poly.pdbx_seq_one_letter_code
_entity_poly.pdbx_strand_id
1 'polypeptide(L)'
;MNIYLAGDSIVQDYTDEEFIAGWGQYLPYYIASGNNVINYAKGGRSSRLFINEGRFDELDRHIGKGDYLLIEFCHNDDASKGYKTMFNRLVELGEPDEDGRYPVIPGKRVSKDYVPEE
;
A
#
# COMPACT_ATOMS: atom_id res chain seq x y z
N MET A 1 -22.00 0.16 2.18
CA MET A 1 -20.82 -0.35 1.46
C MET A 1 -19.60 0.41 1.94
N ASN A 2 -18.51 -0.30 2.11
CA ASN A 2 -17.23 0.29 2.47
C ASN A 2 -16.28 0.26 1.29
N ILE A 3 -15.48 1.32 1.16
CA ILE A 3 -14.41 1.41 0.17
C ILE A 3 -13.09 1.46 0.95
N TYR A 4 -12.29 0.44 0.77
CA TYR A 4 -10.97 0.33 1.42
C TYR A 4 -9.89 0.83 0.47
N LEU A 5 -8.95 1.60 1.01
CA LEU A 5 -7.82 2.12 0.24
C LEU A 5 -6.53 1.52 0.75
N ALA A 6 -5.71 1.03 -0.17
CA ALA A 6 -4.36 0.58 0.08
C ALA A 6 -3.42 1.36 -0.84
N GLY A 7 -2.39 1.96 -0.29
CA GLY A 7 -1.49 2.79 -1.07
C GLY A 7 -0.41 3.44 -0.22
N ASP A 8 0.23 4.42 -0.81
CA ASP A 8 1.34 5.17 -0.24
C ASP A 8 0.95 6.61 0.16
N SER A 9 1.93 7.50 0.18
CA SER A 9 1.72 8.92 0.53
C SER A 9 0.76 9.67 -0.39
N ILE A 10 0.57 9.20 -1.61
CA ILE A 10 -0.35 9.84 -2.59
C ILE A 10 -1.80 9.60 -2.19
N VAL A 11 -2.08 8.52 -1.47
CA VAL A 11 -3.44 8.11 -1.05
C VAL A 11 -3.74 8.47 0.40
N GLN A 12 -2.72 8.54 1.26
CA GLN A 12 -2.83 8.69 2.71
C GLN A 12 -3.67 9.89 3.13
N ASP A 13 -4.35 9.78 4.27
CA ASP A 13 -4.99 10.89 4.95
C ASP A 13 -3.94 11.73 5.70
N TYR A 14 -4.04 13.04 5.54
CA TYR A 14 -3.19 14.01 6.24
C TYR A 14 -4.04 14.95 7.07
N THR A 15 -3.44 15.53 8.11
CA THR A 15 -4.10 16.53 8.95
C THR A 15 -4.06 17.90 8.28
N ASP A 16 -4.93 18.83 8.71
CA ASP A 16 -4.96 20.19 8.21
C ASP A 16 -3.68 21.00 8.49
N GLU A 17 -2.88 20.52 9.45
CA GLU A 17 -1.60 21.16 9.81
C GLU A 17 -0.45 20.73 8.86
N GLU A 18 -0.64 19.68 8.09
CA GLU A 18 0.33 19.21 7.12
C GLU A 18 0.10 19.90 5.77
N PHE A 19 1.20 20.24 5.09
CA PHE A 19 1.15 20.98 3.81
C PHE A 19 0.95 20.08 2.59
N ILE A 20 0.63 18.83 2.81
CA ILE A 20 0.41 17.82 1.76
C ILE A 20 -0.93 17.15 1.96
N ALA A 21 -1.46 16.59 0.89
CA ALA A 21 -2.71 15.87 0.91
C ALA A 21 -2.64 14.65 -0.01
N GLY A 22 -3.29 13.56 0.42
CA GLY A 22 -3.51 12.39 -0.41
C GLY A 22 -4.91 12.39 -1.00
N TRP A 23 -5.10 11.79 -2.17
CA TRP A 23 -6.43 11.78 -2.79
C TRP A 23 -7.44 10.95 -1.97
N GLY A 24 -6.98 10.00 -1.18
CA GLY A 24 -7.86 9.15 -0.37
C GLY A 24 -8.66 9.94 0.66
N GLN A 25 -8.10 11.02 1.21
CA GLN A 25 -8.79 11.85 2.18
C GLN A 25 -9.93 12.68 1.57
N TYR A 26 -9.91 12.90 0.25
CA TYR A 26 -10.94 13.65 -0.47
C TYR A 26 -12.01 12.74 -1.09
N LEU A 27 -11.74 11.45 -1.23
CA LEU A 27 -12.70 10.51 -1.84
C LEU A 27 -14.07 10.53 -1.15
N PRO A 28 -14.19 10.67 0.19
CA PRO A 28 -15.49 10.71 0.86
C PRO A 28 -16.42 11.81 0.34
N TYR A 29 -15.89 12.89 -0.21
CA TYR A 29 -16.70 13.98 -0.76
C TYR A 29 -17.34 13.67 -2.11
N TYR A 30 -16.92 12.60 -2.77
CA TYR A 30 -17.32 12.23 -4.13
C TYR A 30 -18.11 10.93 -4.22
N ILE A 31 -18.37 10.28 -3.08
CA ILE A 31 -19.16 9.05 -3.01
C ILE A 31 -20.55 9.33 -2.45
N ALA A 32 -21.49 8.45 -2.76
CA ALA A 32 -22.87 8.57 -2.25
C ALA A 32 -22.91 8.46 -0.72
N SER A 33 -23.83 9.20 -0.11
CA SER A 33 -24.04 9.15 1.34
C SER A 33 -24.41 7.72 1.78
N GLY A 34 -24.01 7.35 2.99
CA GLY A 34 -24.22 6.00 3.53
C GLY A 34 -23.09 5.03 3.22
N ASN A 35 -22.12 5.43 2.40
CA ASN A 35 -20.91 4.67 2.13
C ASN A 35 -19.74 5.25 2.92
N ASN A 36 -18.78 4.40 3.28
CA ASN A 36 -17.62 4.80 4.07
C ASN A 36 -16.33 4.54 3.30
N VAL A 37 -15.35 5.43 3.46
CA VAL A 37 -13.99 5.24 3.00
C VAL A 37 -13.12 4.90 4.20
N ILE A 38 -12.40 3.78 4.14
CA ILE A 38 -11.46 3.34 5.16
C ILE A 38 -10.07 3.32 4.53
N ASN A 39 -9.24 4.27 4.91
CA ASN A 39 -7.95 4.50 4.27
C ASN A 39 -6.81 3.86 5.08
N TYR A 40 -6.27 2.76 4.55
CA TYR A 40 -5.10 2.07 5.12
C TYR A 40 -3.78 2.55 4.51
N ALA A 41 -3.81 3.48 3.58
CA ALA A 41 -2.61 3.98 2.93
C ALA A 41 -1.63 4.60 3.93
N LYS A 42 -0.35 4.38 3.70
CA LYS A 42 0.72 4.90 4.55
C LYS A 42 1.90 5.39 3.72
N GLY A 43 2.36 6.58 4.00
CA GLY A 43 3.49 7.20 3.32
C GLY A 43 4.75 6.36 3.39
N GLY A 44 5.52 6.38 2.31
CA GLY A 44 6.78 5.67 2.21
C GLY A 44 6.65 4.16 1.94
N ARG A 45 5.44 3.65 1.80
CA ARG A 45 5.23 2.21 1.56
C ARG A 45 5.25 1.88 0.08
N SER A 46 6.06 0.87 -0.25
CA SER A 46 5.93 0.13 -1.50
C SER A 46 4.87 -0.95 -1.33
N SER A 47 4.45 -1.57 -2.41
CA SER A 47 3.55 -2.72 -2.34
C SER A 47 4.14 -3.85 -1.49
N ARG A 48 5.44 -4.12 -1.66
CA ARG A 48 6.16 -5.12 -0.86
C ARG A 48 6.16 -4.79 0.62
N LEU A 49 6.51 -3.56 0.98
CA LEU A 49 6.57 -3.15 2.38
C LEU A 49 5.18 -3.18 3.03
N PHE A 50 4.16 -2.77 2.30
CA PHE A 50 2.76 -2.82 2.76
C PHE A 50 2.34 -4.26 3.10
N ILE A 51 2.71 -5.23 2.25
CA ILE A 51 2.48 -6.66 2.51
C ILE A 51 3.29 -7.12 3.73
N ASN A 52 4.58 -6.80 3.76
CA ASN A 52 5.49 -7.28 4.79
C ASN A 52 5.15 -6.76 6.19
N GLU A 53 4.59 -5.57 6.28
CA GLU A 53 4.11 -4.99 7.54
C GLU A 53 2.75 -5.56 8.00
N GLY A 54 2.14 -6.45 7.20
CA GLY A 54 0.84 -7.06 7.51
C GLY A 54 -0.35 -6.13 7.28
N ARG A 55 -0.21 -5.06 6.54
CA ARG A 55 -1.27 -4.07 6.31
C ARG A 55 -2.39 -4.60 5.43
N PHE A 56 -2.09 -5.43 4.43
CA PHE A 56 -3.11 -6.12 3.65
C PHE A 56 -3.86 -7.16 4.50
N ASP A 57 -3.18 -7.85 5.40
CA ASP A 57 -3.82 -8.81 6.30
C ASP A 57 -4.81 -8.11 7.24
N GLU A 58 -4.44 -6.92 7.73
CA GLU A 58 -5.32 -6.08 8.54
C GLU A 58 -6.58 -5.70 7.77
N LEU A 59 -6.41 -5.22 6.55
CA LEU A 59 -7.49 -4.82 5.66
C LEU A 59 -8.39 -6.03 5.31
N ASP A 60 -7.79 -7.17 5.00
CA ASP A 60 -8.49 -8.39 4.62
C ASP A 60 -9.41 -8.92 5.74
N ARG A 61 -9.04 -8.70 6.99
CA ARG A 61 -9.90 -9.07 8.12
C ARG A 61 -11.19 -8.27 8.21
N HIS A 62 -11.25 -7.11 7.58
CA HIS A 62 -12.39 -6.19 7.67
C HIS A 62 -13.22 -6.09 6.40
N ILE A 63 -12.61 -6.30 5.23
CA ILE A 63 -13.32 -6.21 3.95
C ILE A 63 -14.29 -7.38 3.78
N GLY A 64 -15.48 -7.10 3.29
CA GLY A 64 -16.52 -8.08 3.11
C GLY A 64 -17.15 -8.04 1.72
N LYS A 65 -18.04 -8.97 1.49
CA LYS A 65 -18.79 -9.04 0.23
C LYS A 65 -19.57 -7.75 -0.02
N GLY A 66 -19.39 -7.18 -1.20
CA GLY A 66 -20.03 -5.93 -1.59
C GLY A 66 -19.22 -4.69 -1.30
N ASP A 67 -18.07 -4.82 -0.61
CA ASP A 67 -17.12 -3.75 -0.44
C ASP A 67 -16.18 -3.65 -1.64
N TYR A 68 -15.47 -2.52 -1.74
CA TYR A 68 -14.48 -2.27 -2.78
C TYR A 68 -13.11 -2.06 -2.17
N LEU A 69 -12.10 -2.50 -2.88
CA LEU A 69 -10.70 -2.24 -2.56
C LEU A 69 -10.05 -1.49 -3.73
N LEU A 70 -9.54 -0.30 -3.46
CA LEU A 70 -8.75 0.48 -4.40
C LEU A 70 -7.29 0.43 -3.97
N ILE A 71 -6.41 0.05 -4.88
CA ILE A 71 -4.99 -0.13 -4.62
C ILE A 71 -4.20 0.80 -5.53
N GLU A 72 -3.29 1.59 -4.95
CA GLU A 72 -2.37 2.43 -5.70
C GLU A 72 -0.99 2.39 -5.05
N PHE A 73 -0.04 1.78 -5.77
CA PHE A 73 1.38 1.78 -5.47
C PHE A 73 2.17 1.99 -6.75
N CYS A 74 3.32 2.58 -6.68
CA CYS A 74 4.31 2.63 -7.75
C CYS A 74 5.56 3.39 -7.32
N HIS A 75 5.37 4.60 -6.80
CA HIS A 75 6.44 5.54 -6.51
C HIS A 75 7.55 4.97 -5.64
N ASN A 76 7.18 4.21 -4.60
CA ASN A 76 8.14 3.60 -3.67
C ASN A 76 8.60 2.21 -4.11
N ASP A 77 8.01 1.66 -5.17
CA ASP A 77 8.38 0.35 -5.72
C ASP A 77 9.55 0.44 -6.70
N ASP A 78 9.92 1.66 -7.09
CA ASP A 78 10.93 1.91 -8.10
C ASP A 78 12.35 1.61 -7.57
N ALA A 79 13.04 0.71 -8.25
CA ALA A 79 14.39 0.30 -7.93
C ALA A 79 15.42 1.44 -8.03
N SER A 80 15.16 2.46 -8.86
CA SER A 80 16.04 3.62 -8.98
C SER A 80 16.16 4.43 -7.70
N LYS A 81 15.21 4.24 -6.79
CA LYS A 81 15.19 4.86 -5.46
C LYS A 81 15.76 3.96 -4.38
N GLY A 82 16.37 2.85 -4.78
CA GLY A 82 16.92 1.84 -3.89
C GLY A 82 18.19 2.31 -3.20
N TYR A 83 18.03 3.06 -2.14
CA TYR A 83 19.07 3.22 -1.16
C TYR A 83 19.09 1.99 -0.25
N LYS A 84 20.24 1.70 0.36
CA LYS A 84 20.35 0.59 1.32
C LYS A 84 19.26 0.62 2.39
N THR A 85 18.87 1.80 2.85
CA THR A 85 17.80 2.00 3.84
C THR A 85 16.40 1.72 3.31
N MET A 86 16.24 1.59 1.99
CA MET A 86 14.97 1.33 1.33
C MET A 86 14.88 -0.08 0.74
N PHE A 87 15.83 -0.94 1.07
CA PHE A 87 15.91 -2.30 0.54
C PHE A 87 14.59 -3.07 0.65
N ASN A 88 13.87 -2.92 1.74
CA ASN A 88 12.59 -3.59 1.95
C ASN A 88 11.43 -3.04 1.11
N ARG A 89 11.62 -1.94 0.43
CA ARG A 89 10.60 -1.39 -0.46
C ARG A 89 10.59 -2.06 -1.83
N LEU A 90 11.72 -2.60 -2.25
CA LEU A 90 11.85 -3.16 -3.59
C LEU A 90 11.04 -4.45 -3.73
N VAL A 91 10.31 -4.53 -4.82
CA VAL A 91 9.61 -5.74 -5.20
C VAL A 91 10.59 -6.67 -5.89
N GLU A 92 10.70 -7.90 -5.40
CA GLU A 92 11.44 -8.95 -6.09
C GLU A 92 10.50 -9.71 -7.03
N LEU A 93 10.98 -9.93 -8.24
CA LEU A 93 10.26 -10.73 -9.23
C LEU A 93 10.95 -12.07 -9.36
N GLY A 94 10.18 -13.14 -9.41
CA GLY A 94 10.67 -14.48 -9.72
C GLY A 94 10.87 -14.65 -11.22
N GLU A 95 11.29 -15.85 -11.62
CA GLU A 95 11.40 -16.22 -13.02
C GLU A 95 10.03 -16.16 -13.71
N PRO A 96 9.97 -15.77 -14.98
CA PRO A 96 8.71 -15.70 -15.70
C PRO A 96 8.08 -17.09 -15.85
N ASP A 97 6.77 -17.13 -15.74
CA ASP A 97 5.98 -18.34 -16.03
C ASP A 97 5.86 -18.59 -17.55
N GLU A 98 5.11 -19.63 -17.92
CA GLU A 98 4.89 -20.01 -19.32
C GLU A 98 4.23 -18.91 -20.16
N ASP A 99 3.46 -18.01 -19.51
CA ASP A 99 2.80 -16.88 -20.15
C ASP A 99 3.65 -15.61 -20.16
N GLY A 100 4.90 -15.68 -19.68
CA GLY A 100 5.80 -14.55 -19.56
C GLY A 100 5.48 -13.60 -18.42
N ARG A 101 4.70 -14.05 -17.44
CA ARG A 101 4.36 -13.26 -16.26
C ARG A 101 5.40 -13.50 -15.17
N TYR A 102 5.81 -12.42 -14.52
CA TYR A 102 6.77 -12.48 -13.43
C TYR A 102 6.03 -12.50 -12.09
N PRO A 103 6.08 -13.63 -11.36
CA PRO A 103 5.48 -13.67 -10.03
C PRO A 103 6.25 -12.76 -9.07
N VAL A 104 5.52 -12.07 -8.20
CA VAL A 104 6.12 -11.33 -7.11
C VAL A 104 6.53 -12.31 -6.02
N ILE A 105 7.79 -12.24 -5.61
CA ILE A 105 8.29 -13.03 -4.47
C ILE A 105 7.88 -12.34 -3.19
N PRO A 106 7.05 -12.97 -2.33
CA PRO A 106 6.69 -12.39 -1.05
C PRO A 106 7.93 -12.18 -0.19
N GLY A 107 8.13 -10.94 0.26
CA GLY A 107 9.18 -10.65 1.20
C GLY A 107 8.88 -11.20 2.60
N LYS A 108 9.91 -11.25 3.44
CA LYS A 108 9.74 -11.57 4.85
C LYS A 108 8.91 -10.47 5.52
N ARG A 109 7.89 -10.87 6.28
CA ARG A 109 7.10 -9.92 7.07
C ARG A 109 7.98 -9.28 8.14
N VAL A 110 7.86 -7.97 8.24
CA VAL A 110 8.66 -7.18 9.18
C VAL A 110 7.77 -6.21 9.95
N SER A 111 8.16 -5.93 11.18
CA SER A 111 7.50 -4.90 11.98
C SER A 111 7.90 -3.50 11.48
N LYS A 112 7.22 -2.49 11.97
CA LYS A 112 7.58 -1.08 11.72
C LYS A 112 9.01 -0.74 12.14
N ASP A 113 9.54 -1.49 13.09
CA ASP A 113 10.88 -1.27 13.65
C ASP A 113 11.95 -2.13 12.99
N TYR A 114 11.61 -2.77 11.88
CA TYR A 114 12.54 -3.63 11.17
C TYR A 114 13.70 -2.82 10.58
N VAL A 115 14.90 -3.24 10.91
CA VAL A 115 16.14 -2.75 10.30
C VAL A 115 16.64 -3.84 9.36
N PRO A 116 16.79 -3.55 8.05
CA PRO A 116 17.32 -4.54 7.11
C PRO A 116 18.72 -4.98 7.53
N GLU A 117 18.99 -6.26 7.43
CA GLU A 117 20.37 -6.76 7.50
C GLU A 117 21.13 -6.29 6.24
N GLU A 118 22.32 -5.77 6.45
CA GLU A 118 23.20 -5.36 5.37
C GLU A 118 23.77 -6.55 4.58
#